data_3f8f9826be06b542d4b561e80d63e336
#
_entry.id   3f8f9826be06b542d4b561e80d63e336
#
_cell.length_a   1.000
_cell.length_b   1.000
_cell.length_c   1.000
_cell.angle_alpha   90.00
_cell.angle_beta   90.00
_cell.angle_gamma   90.00
#
_symmetry.space_group_name_H-M   'P 1'
#
loop_
_entity.id
_entity.type
_entity.pdbx_description
1 polymer ?
#
loop_
_entity_poly.entity_id
_entity_poly.type
_entity_poly.pdbx_seq_one_letter_code
_entity_poly.pdbx_strand_id
1 'polypeptide(L)'
;GWSYDDVLPYFKKAENFHGDGDEEFHGYEGPLHVKKSDRTDDLLLDKFIEAGQEAGFPYTRDFNGKQQEGVSRYEHTINDTPRGPRRWSSAQAYLHPALERENLSNEINVTVDKLIMDGKKVKGIEYINKKGERKSCFANKEVILSAGALGSPLILMRSGIGDPNDITKHGIELVHELKGVGKNMQDHYGVTSSFYATQPVTLHRSASWIKTQIAGIKYLLFGTGDAAYPPCSGGGFIKSSPEKDLPDTQLHYVLSLIHISEPTRLASI
;
A
#
# COMPACT_ATOMS: atom_id res chain seq x y z
N GLY A 1 -6.26 -23.94 -3.22
CA GLY A 1 -5.46 -23.07 -3.56
C GLY A 1 -5.41 -21.60 -3.16
N TRP A 2 -6.56 -20.88 -3.03
CA TRP A 2 -6.59 -19.45 -2.67
C TRP A 2 -7.69 -19.13 -1.66
N SER A 3 -8.19 -20.16 -0.94
CA SER A 3 -9.10 -19.94 0.19
C SER A 3 -8.34 -19.31 1.36
N TYR A 4 -9.08 -18.79 2.34
CA TYR A 4 -8.49 -18.21 3.55
C TYR A 4 -7.50 -19.17 4.23
N ASP A 5 -7.92 -20.42 4.42
CA ASP A 5 -7.09 -21.46 5.08
C ASP A 5 -5.83 -21.79 4.27
N ASP A 6 -5.90 -21.72 2.95
CA ASP A 6 -4.76 -21.96 2.07
C ASP A 6 -3.70 -20.86 2.18
N VAL A 7 -4.12 -19.59 2.34
CA VAL A 7 -3.22 -18.43 2.28
C VAL A 7 -2.75 -17.93 3.64
N LEU A 8 -3.51 -18.16 4.72
CA LEU A 8 -3.16 -17.72 6.08
C LEU A 8 -1.74 -18.14 6.51
N PRO A 9 -1.28 -19.39 6.26
CA PRO A 9 0.09 -19.79 6.60
C PRO A 9 1.17 -18.94 5.91
N TYR A 10 0.89 -18.44 4.70
CA TYR A 10 1.83 -17.58 3.96
C TYR A 10 1.83 -16.14 4.48
N PHE A 11 0.67 -15.61 4.89
CA PHE A 11 0.59 -14.34 5.59
C PHE A 11 1.37 -14.39 6.91
N LYS A 12 1.14 -15.42 7.73
CA LYS A 12 1.90 -15.64 8.98
C LYS A 12 3.40 -15.81 8.74
N LYS A 13 3.80 -16.51 7.68
CA LYS A 13 5.20 -16.68 7.30
C LYS A 13 5.85 -15.34 6.89
N ALA A 14 5.10 -14.44 6.28
CA ALA A 14 5.59 -13.14 5.84
C ALA A 14 5.71 -12.13 6.98
N GLU A 15 4.84 -12.21 7.98
CA GLU A 15 4.65 -11.22 9.01
C GLU A 15 5.58 -11.42 10.22
N ASN A 16 6.05 -10.30 10.78
CA ASN A 16 6.62 -10.20 12.12
C ASN A 16 5.80 -9.16 12.88
N PHE A 17 4.78 -9.63 13.56
CA PHE A 17 3.84 -8.78 14.27
C PHE A 17 4.41 -8.35 15.64
N HIS A 18 4.40 -7.04 15.90
CA HIS A 18 4.86 -6.45 17.15
C HIS A 18 3.66 -5.82 17.87
N GLY A 19 2.89 -6.63 18.55
CA GLY A 19 1.70 -6.19 19.25
C GLY A 19 1.03 -7.31 20.01
N ASP A 20 -0.06 -6.96 20.69
CA ASP A 20 -0.94 -7.89 21.37
C ASP A 20 -2.05 -8.32 20.40
N GLY A 21 -1.71 -9.22 19.49
CA GLY A 21 -2.61 -9.83 18.53
C GLY A 21 -2.95 -11.27 18.86
N ASP A 22 -3.90 -11.82 18.13
CA ASP A 22 -4.30 -13.21 18.27
C ASP A 22 -3.33 -14.11 17.48
N GLU A 23 -2.63 -15.01 18.17
CA GLU A 23 -1.65 -15.92 17.56
C GLU A 23 -2.23 -16.82 16.44
N GLU A 24 -3.54 -17.01 16.42
CA GLU A 24 -4.21 -17.73 15.35
C GLU A 24 -4.03 -17.03 14.01
N PHE A 25 -4.03 -15.67 14.00
CA PHE A 25 -4.04 -14.87 12.77
C PHE A 25 -2.68 -14.27 12.41
N HIS A 26 -1.77 -14.10 13.37
CA HIS A 26 -0.50 -13.41 13.18
C HIS A 26 0.72 -14.31 13.13
N GLY A 27 1.75 -13.85 12.40
CA GLY A 27 3.09 -14.41 12.42
C GLY A 27 4.08 -13.48 13.13
N TYR A 28 5.11 -14.05 13.75
CA TYR A 28 6.06 -13.32 14.62
C TYR A 28 7.51 -13.45 14.19
N GLU A 29 7.80 -14.23 13.13
CA GLU A 29 9.17 -14.53 12.71
C GLU A 29 9.44 -14.15 11.24
N GLY A 30 8.46 -13.58 10.57
CA GLY A 30 8.59 -13.20 9.16
C GLY A 30 9.46 -11.94 8.97
N PRO A 31 9.87 -11.64 7.74
CA PRO A 31 10.70 -10.49 7.45
C PRO A 31 9.95 -9.15 7.41
N LEU A 32 8.62 -9.17 7.36
CA LEU A 32 7.79 -7.98 7.24
C LEU A 32 7.30 -7.53 8.62
N HIS A 33 7.96 -6.55 9.20
CA HIS A 33 7.57 -6.00 10.49
C HIS A 33 6.28 -5.20 10.41
N VAL A 34 5.34 -5.52 11.31
CA VAL A 34 4.02 -4.88 11.43
C VAL A 34 3.78 -4.49 12.89
N LYS A 35 3.39 -3.25 13.13
CA LYS A 35 3.06 -2.76 14.48
C LYS A 35 2.10 -1.58 14.44
N LYS A 36 1.45 -1.30 15.55
CA LYS A 36 0.74 -0.04 15.77
C LYS A 36 1.73 1.10 15.92
N SER A 37 1.30 2.30 15.53
CA SER A 37 2.07 3.50 15.81
C SER A 37 2.16 3.76 17.32
N ASP A 38 3.37 4.00 17.81
CA ASP A 38 3.64 4.33 19.22
C ASP A 38 3.31 5.80 19.56
N ARG A 39 2.66 6.51 18.66
CA ARG A 39 2.26 7.88 18.90
C ARG A 39 1.25 7.97 20.02
N THR A 40 1.68 8.47 21.17
CA THR A 40 0.84 8.63 22.37
C THR A 40 0.20 10.01 22.50
N ASP A 41 0.63 10.98 21.66
CA ASP A 41 0.16 12.37 21.67
C ASP A 41 -0.91 12.69 20.63
N ASP A 42 -1.57 11.67 20.06
CA ASP A 42 -2.64 11.84 19.09
C ASP A 42 -4.02 11.93 19.79
N LEU A 43 -4.20 13.03 20.53
CA LEU A 43 -5.43 13.28 21.26
C LEU A 43 -6.69 13.20 20.39
N LEU A 44 -6.62 13.65 19.13
CA LEU A 44 -7.78 13.62 18.24
C LEU A 44 -8.14 12.20 17.79
N LEU A 45 -7.16 11.33 17.63
CA LEU A 45 -7.44 9.91 17.34
C LEU A 45 -8.11 9.22 18.54
N ASP A 46 -7.64 9.51 19.74
CA ASP A 46 -8.30 8.97 20.94
C ASP A 46 -9.75 9.44 21.05
N LYS A 47 -10.00 10.71 20.77
CA LYS A 47 -11.37 11.26 20.71
C LYS A 47 -12.20 10.71 19.56
N PHE A 48 -11.59 10.40 18.41
CA PHE A 48 -12.28 9.71 17.32
C PHE A 48 -12.72 8.29 17.73
N ILE A 49 -11.85 7.56 18.42
CA ILE A 49 -12.16 6.21 18.92
C ILE A 49 -13.26 6.27 19.98
N GLU A 50 -13.17 7.19 20.96
CA GLU A 50 -14.21 7.43 21.96
C GLU A 50 -15.57 7.74 21.29
N ALA A 51 -15.59 8.68 20.35
CA ALA A 51 -16.80 9.06 19.62
C ALA A 51 -17.39 7.91 18.81
N GLY A 52 -16.55 7.05 18.23
CA GLY A 52 -16.99 5.83 17.56
C GLY A 52 -17.68 4.86 18.52
N GLN A 53 -17.14 4.69 19.72
CA GLN A 53 -17.77 3.86 20.76
C GLN A 53 -19.08 4.46 21.28
N GLU A 54 -19.14 5.78 21.48
CA GLU A 54 -20.38 6.50 21.83
C GLU A 54 -21.46 6.36 20.75
N ALA A 55 -21.05 6.29 19.46
CA ALA A 55 -21.94 6.02 18.34
C ALA A 55 -22.38 4.56 18.23
N GLY A 56 -21.93 3.68 19.12
CA GLY A 56 -22.32 2.28 19.19
C GLY A 56 -21.42 1.30 18.44
N PHE A 57 -20.29 1.76 17.87
CA PHE A 57 -19.33 0.85 17.25
C PHE A 57 -18.41 0.24 18.32
N PRO A 58 -18.10 -1.07 18.23
CA PRO A 58 -17.20 -1.69 19.19
C PRO A 58 -15.77 -1.15 19.05
N TYR A 59 -15.02 -1.18 20.13
CA TYR A 59 -13.58 -1.08 20.06
C TYR A 59 -13.01 -2.44 19.63
N THR A 60 -12.11 -2.45 18.64
CA THR A 60 -11.32 -3.64 18.31
C THR A 60 -9.84 -3.38 18.58
N ARG A 61 -9.18 -4.31 19.26
CA ARG A 61 -7.73 -4.19 19.49
C ARG A 61 -6.90 -4.60 18.27
N ASP A 62 -7.52 -5.33 17.34
CA ASP A 62 -6.84 -5.96 16.22
C ASP A 62 -7.79 -6.08 15.02
N PHE A 63 -7.54 -5.30 13.96
CA PHE A 63 -8.35 -5.34 12.75
C PHE A 63 -8.09 -6.58 11.89
N ASN A 64 -6.97 -7.25 12.11
CA ASN A 64 -6.56 -8.45 11.36
C ASN A 64 -6.73 -9.73 12.19
N GLY A 65 -7.31 -9.60 13.41
CA GLY A 65 -7.65 -10.70 14.27
C GLY A 65 -9.07 -11.25 14.04
N LYS A 66 -9.63 -11.86 15.05
CA LYS A 66 -10.96 -12.48 15.01
C LYS A 66 -12.10 -11.49 14.73
N GLN A 67 -11.97 -10.25 15.20
CA GLN A 67 -12.99 -9.21 15.06
C GLN A 67 -12.44 -8.01 14.30
N GLN A 68 -12.84 -7.86 13.05
CA GLN A 68 -12.48 -6.69 12.24
C GLN A 68 -13.38 -5.48 12.54
N GLU A 69 -14.69 -5.72 12.77
CA GLU A 69 -15.66 -4.65 13.00
C GLU A 69 -15.31 -3.82 14.23
N GLY A 70 -15.26 -2.50 14.06
CA GLY A 70 -15.03 -1.57 15.15
C GLY A 70 -14.13 -0.39 14.79
N VAL A 71 -13.73 0.35 15.81
CA VAL A 71 -12.81 1.50 15.73
C VAL A 71 -11.55 1.24 16.53
N SER A 72 -10.38 1.64 15.99
CA SER A 72 -9.08 1.43 16.64
C SER A 72 -7.95 2.21 15.95
N ARG A 73 -6.75 2.01 16.47
CA ARG A 73 -5.48 2.37 15.83
C ARG A 73 -5.13 1.33 14.76
N TYR A 74 -4.59 1.78 13.62
CA TYR A 74 -4.14 0.90 12.56
C TYR A 74 -2.75 0.32 12.82
N GLU A 75 -2.55 -0.91 12.38
CA GLU A 75 -1.25 -1.53 12.19
C GLU A 75 -0.60 -1.01 10.89
N HIS A 76 0.71 -0.83 10.95
CA HIS A 76 1.51 -0.34 9.84
C HIS A 76 2.75 -1.20 9.63
N THR A 77 3.22 -1.27 8.39
CA THR A 77 4.51 -1.88 8.08
C THR A 77 5.65 -0.94 8.52
N ILE A 78 5.99 -1.02 9.79
CA ILE A 78 7.00 -0.20 10.47
C ILE A 78 7.93 -1.13 11.26
N ASN A 79 9.22 -0.82 11.24
CA ASN A 79 10.22 -1.43 12.11
C ASN A 79 10.92 -0.36 12.94
N ASP A 80 11.18 -0.65 14.21
CA ASP A 80 12.00 0.18 15.06
C ASP A 80 13.47 -0.07 14.76
N THR A 81 14.17 0.99 14.45
CA THR A 81 15.61 0.96 14.22
C THR A 81 16.32 1.81 15.30
N PRO A 82 17.64 1.66 15.48
CA PRO A 82 18.38 2.54 16.40
C PRO A 82 18.23 4.05 16.10
N ARG A 83 17.73 4.39 14.90
CA ARG A 83 17.46 5.77 14.46
C ARG A 83 15.97 6.12 14.47
N GLY A 84 15.15 5.37 15.22
CA GLY A 84 13.69 5.52 15.31
C GLY A 84 12.90 4.68 14.32
N PRO A 85 11.57 4.82 14.35
CA PRO A 85 10.67 4.02 13.52
C PRO A 85 10.88 4.32 12.02
N ARG A 86 10.88 3.28 11.20
CA ARG A 86 11.05 3.36 9.75
C ARG A 86 9.97 2.55 9.04
N ARG A 87 9.47 3.09 7.93
CA ARG A 87 8.62 2.32 7.04
C ARG A 87 9.35 1.06 6.58
N TRP A 88 8.74 -0.11 6.80
CA TRP A 88 9.30 -1.40 6.45
C TRP A 88 8.65 -1.93 5.18
N SER A 89 9.17 -1.52 4.03
CA SER A 89 8.63 -1.92 2.73
C SER A 89 9.06 -3.35 2.36
N SER A 90 8.40 -3.93 1.33
CA SER A 90 8.83 -5.20 0.75
C SER A 90 10.30 -5.19 0.30
N ALA A 91 10.81 -4.03 -0.15
CA ALA A 91 12.22 -3.90 -0.49
C ALA A 91 13.12 -4.08 0.75
N GLN A 92 12.76 -3.47 1.88
CA GLN A 92 13.49 -3.65 3.13
C GLN A 92 13.40 -5.08 3.66
N ALA A 93 12.20 -5.67 3.59
CA ALA A 93 11.97 -7.01 4.13
C ALA A 93 12.61 -8.12 3.28
N TYR A 94 12.59 -8.00 1.96
CA TYR A 94 12.95 -9.09 1.06
C TYR A 94 14.10 -8.78 0.10
N LEU A 95 14.07 -7.60 -0.58
CA LEU A 95 15.04 -7.31 -1.63
C LEU A 95 16.42 -7.02 -1.04
N HIS A 96 16.52 -6.10 -0.09
CA HIS A 96 17.83 -5.69 0.45
C HIS A 96 18.61 -6.86 1.05
N PRO A 97 18.03 -7.76 1.86
CA PRO A 97 18.74 -8.95 2.34
C PRO A 97 19.14 -9.91 1.21
N ALA A 98 18.43 -9.90 0.09
CA ALA A 98 18.71 -10.79 -1.03
C ALA A 98 19.75 -10.23 -2.02
N LEU A 99 20.06 -8.92 -1.99
CA LEU A 99 21.02 -8.30 -2.92
C LEU A 99 22.44 -8.85 -2.82
N GLU A 100 22.79 -9.46 -1.71
CA GLU A 100 24.10 -10.11 -1.50
C GLU A 100 24.21 -11.48 -2.20
N ARG A 101 23.09 -12.00 -2.74
CA ARG A 101 23.09 -13.29 -3.43
C ARG A 101 23.67 -13.15 -4.83
N GLU A 102 24.64 -13.99 -5.19
CA GLU A 102 25.27 -14.01 -6.52
C GLU A 102 24.28 -14.31 -7.66
N ASN A 103 23.17 -14.99 -7.36
CA ASN A 103 22.17 -15.37 -8.34
C ASN A 103 21.03 -14.33 -8.48
N LEU A 104 21.13 -13.15 -7.85
CA LEU A 104 20.18 -12.06 -7.97
C LEU A 104 20.81 -10.86 -8.68
N SER A 105 20.20 -10.41 -9.77
CA SER A 105 20.52 -9.13 -10.42
C SER A 105 19.34 -8.20 -10.29
N ASN A 106 19.59 -6.94 -9.91
CA ASN A 106 18.56 -5.91 -9.76
C ASN A 106 18.85 -4.75 -10.72
N GLU A 107 17.95 -4.54 -11.68
CA GLU A 107 18.00 -3.43 -12.63
C GLU A 107 16.95 -2.39 -12.25
N ILE A 108 17.39 -1.18 -11.91
CA ILE A 108 16.51 -0.06 -11.53
C ILE A 108 16.51 1.03 -12.60
N ASN A 109 15.51 1.91 -12.58
CA ASN A 109 15.34 2.98 -13.56
C ASN A 109 15.22 2.45 -14.99
N VAL A 110 14.51 1.35 -15.15
CA VAL A 110 14.17 0.74 -16.43
C VAL A 110 12.67 0.76 -16.64
N THR A 111 12.24 0.80 -17.89
CA THR A 111 10.83 0.65 -18.27
C THR A 111 10.69 -0.60 -19.13
N VAL A 112 9.97 -1.59 -18.62
CA VAL A 112 9.64 -2.78 -19.40
C VAL A 112 8.67 -2.39 -20.51
N ASP A 113 9.02 -2.69 -21.75
CA ASP A 113 8.23 -2.34 -22.91
C ASP A 113 7.23 -3.44 -23.26
N LYS A 114 7.71 -4.66 -23.47
CA LYS A 114 6.89 -5.82 -23.81
C LYS A 114 7.60 -7.14 -23.48
N LEU A 115 6.85 -8.24 -23.60
CA LEU A 115 7.36 -9.60 -23.55
C LEU A 115 7.99 -9.98 -24.90
N ILE A 116 9.00 -10.82 -24.85
CA ILE A 116 9.57 -11.51 -26.02
C ILE A 116 8.83 -12.84 -26.13
N MET A 117 8.12 -13.01 -27.25
CA MET A 117 7.28 -14.17 -27.51
C MET A 117 7.91 -15.10 -28.54
N ASP A 118 7.69 -16.40 -28.36
CA ASP A 118 7.94 -17.45 -29.36
C ASP A 118 6.63 -18.26 -29.49
N GLY A 119 5.82 -17.92 -30.47
CA GLY A 119 4.43 -18.31 -30.53
C GLY A 119 3.69 -17.87 -29.27
N LYS A 120 3.16 -18.81 -28.48
CA LYS A 120 2.48 -18.54 -27.18
C LYS A 120 3.38 -18.66 -25.96
N LYS A 121 4.68 -18.92 -26.15
CA LYS A 121 5.64 -19.07 -25.06
C LYS A 121 6.40 -17.78 -24.81
N VAL A 122 6.40 -17.31 -23.58
CA VAL A 122 7.23 -16.17 -23.17
C VAL A 122 8.68 -16.62 -23.03
N LYS A 123 9.60 -15.90 -23.68
CA LYS A 123 11.06 -16.16 -23.66
C LYS A 123 11.82 -15.12 -22.84
N GLY A 124 11.24 -13.95 -22.58
CA GLY A 124 11.93 -12.88 -21.90
C GLY A 124 11.16 -11.57 -21.97
N ILE A 125 11.88 -10.47 -21.77
CA ILE A 125 11.35 -9.11 -21.79
C ILE A 125 12.24 -8.20 -22.65
N GLU A 126 11.63 -7.21 -23.30
CA GLU A 126 12.31 -6.02 -23.80
C GLU A 126 12.08 -4.86 -22.83
N TYR A 127 13.13 -4.09 -22.56
CA TYR A 127 13.06 -2.93 -21.67
C TYR A 127 13.94 -1.79 -22.17
N ILE A 128 13.64 -0.59 -21.72
CA ILE A 128 14.39 0.63 -22.01
C ILE A 128 15.10 1.03 -20.71
N ASN A 129 16.42 1.18 -20.78
CA ASN A 129 17.21 1.58 -19.62
C ASN A 129 17.20 3.12 -19.44
N LYS A 130 17.83 3.61 -18.36
CA LYS A 130 17.93 5.04 -18.04
C LYS A 130 18.57 5.89 -19.14
N LYS A 131 19.37 5.29 -20.06
CA LYS A 131 20.01 5.97 -21.18
C LYS A 131 19.12 6.01 -22.44
N GLY A 132 17.92 5.41 -22.38
CA GLY A 132 17.04 5.27 -23.54
C GLY A 132 17.40 4.11 -24.47
N GLU A 133 18.32 3.26 -24.10
CA GLU A 133 18.75 2.11 -24.90
C GLU A 133 17.76 0.95 -24.70
N ARG A 134 17.33 0.30 -25.82
CA ARG A 134 16.56 -0.92 -25.79
C ARG A 134 17.47 -2.12 -25.48
N LYS A 135 17.04 -2.95 -24.54
CA LYS A 135 17.72 -4.16 -24.15
C LYS A 135 16.75 -5.31 -24.02
N SER A 136 17.27 -6.52 -24.11
CA SER A 136 16.51 -7.77 -23.94
C SER A 136 17.10 -8.56 -22.76
N CYS A 137 16.21 -9.19 -21.99
CA CYS A 137 16.58 -10.14 -20.96
C CYS A 137 15.77 -11.43 -21.18
N PHE A 138 16.46 -12.56 -21.29
CA PHE A 138 15.83 -13.86 -21.55
C PHE A 138 15.67 -14.65 -20.27
N ALA A 139 14.56 -15.38 -20.15
CA ALA A 139 14.24 -16.24 -19.04
C ALA A 139 14.44 -17.72 -19.36
N ASN A 140 15.15 -18.45 -18.51
CA ASN A 140 15.32 -19.90 -18.66
C ASN A 140 14.09 -20.70 -18.21
N LYS A 141 13.33 -20.16 -17.24
CA LYS A 141 12.15 -20.83 -16.67
C LYS A 141 10.87 -20.04 -16.96
N GLU A 142 10.73 -18.85 -16.38
CA GLU A 142 9.50 -18.06 -16.45
C GLU A 142 9.77 -16.55 -16.32
N VAL A 143 8.78 -15.75 -16.71
CA VAL A 143 8.73 -14.31 -16.49
C VAL A 143 7.55 -14.01 -15.56
N ILE A 144 7.81 -13.35 -14.45
CA ILE A 144 6.78 -12.96 -13.47
C ILE A 144 6.47 -11.47 -13.66
N LEU A 145 5.21 -11.16 -14.00
CA LEU A 145 4.74 -9.78 -14.11
C LEU A 145 4.11 -9.33 -12.80
N SER A 146 4.73 -8.35 -12.15
CA SER A 146 4.28 -7.73 -10.90
C SER A 146 4.31 -6.20 -10.99
N ALA A 147 3.90 -5.66 -12.16
CA ALA A 147 3.97 -4.23 -12.45
C ALA A 147 2.74 -3.43 -11.98
N GLY A 148 1.92 -4.02 -11.13
CA GLY A 148 0.70 -3.43 -10.59
C GLY A 148 -0.52 -3.54 -11.53
N ALA A 149 -1.65 -3.04 -11.06
CA ALA A 149 -2.96 -3.18 -11.73
C ALA A 149 -3.00 -2.52 -13.13
N LEU A 150 -2.22 -1.50 -13.36
CA LEU A 150 -2.11 -0.82 -14.66
C LEU A 150 -0.94 -1.35 -15.49
N GLY A 151 0.23 -1.53 -14.89
CA GLY A 151 1.45 -1.89 -15.61
C GLY A 151 1.44 -3.30 -16.17
N SER A 152 0.98 -4.30 -15.41
CA SER A 152 0.95 -5.69 -15.87
C SER A 152 0.02 -5.91 -17.07
N PRO A 153 -1.24 -5.43 -17.07
CA PRO A 153 -2.09 -5.49 -18.26
C PRO A 153 -1.51 -4.73 -19.47
N LEU A 154 -0.90 -3.56 -19.22
CA LEU A 154 -0.31 -2.78 -20.29
C LEU A 154 0.83 -3.52 -20.99
N ILE A 155 1.72 -4.18 -20.23
CA ILE A 155 2.80 -5.01 -20.79
C ILE A 155 2.22 -6.18 -21.59
N LEU A 156 1.17 -6.86 -21.12
CA LEU A 156 0.49 -7.93 -21.85
C LEU A 156 -0.10 -7.43 -23.15
N MET A 157 -0.85 -6.32 -23.15
CA MET A 157 -1.48 -5.75 -24.34
C MET A 157 -0.44 -5.31 -25.37
N ARG A 158 0.66 -4.67 -24.94
CA ARG A 158 1.79 -4.29 -25.81
C ARG A 158 2.51 -5.50 -26.38
N SER A 159 2.34 -6.66 -25.77
CA SER A 159 2.90 -7.95 -26.23
C SER A 159 1.94 -8.75 -27.13
N GLY A 160 0.81 -8.16 -27.49
CA GLY A 160 -0.21 -8.81 -28.31
C GLY A 160 -1.12 -9.76 -27.56
N ILE A 161 -1.22 -9.65 -26.22
CA ILE A 161 -2.06 -10.50 -25.38
C ILE A 161 -3.20 -9.65 -24.80
N GLY A 162 -4.45 -9.91 -25.20
CA GLY A 162 -5.61 -9.18 -24.72
C GLY A 162 -6.81 -9.26 -25.66
N ASP A 163 -7.71 -8.27 -25.58
CA ASP A 163 -8.86 -8.17 -26.48
C ASP A 163 -8.38 -7.74 -27.90
N PRO A 164 -8.71 -8.50 -28.95
CA PRO A 164 -8.32 -8.18 -30.33
C PRO A 164 -8.70 -6.73 -30.73
N ASN A 165 -9.90 -6.27 -30.33
CA ASN A 165 -10.38 -4.94 -30.67
C ASN A 165 -9.56 -3.82 -30.01
N ASP A 166 -9.04 -4.07 -28.83
CA ASP A 166 -8.21 -3.11 -28.09
C ASP A 166 -6.76 -3.10 -28.58
N ILE A 167 -6.25 -4.22 -29.07
CA ILE A 167 -4.86 -4.40 -29.47
C ILE A 167 -4.63 -3.94 -30.92
N THR A 168 -5.45 -4.44 -31.86
CA THR A 168 -5.22 -4.24 -33.30
C THR A 168 -5.40 -2.79 -33.76
N LYS A 169 -6.27 -2.03 -33.09
CA LYS A 169 -6.44 -0.58 -33.37
C LYS A 169 -5.16 0.25 -33.15
N HIS A 170 -4.20 -0.28 -32.39
CA HIS A 170 -2.90 0.35 -32.15
C HIS A 170 -1.79 -0.21 -33.01
N GLY A 171 -2.11 -1.04 -34.01
CA GLY A 171 -1.14 -1.66 -34.90
C GLY A 171 -0.30 -2.75 -34.23
N ILE A 172 -0.75 -3.27 -33.10
CA ILE A 172 -0.08 -4.37 -32.39
C ILE A 172 -0.63 -5.69 -32.94
N GLU A 173 0.26 -6.60 -33.32
CA GLU A 173 -0.11 -7.94 -33.76
C GLU A 173 -0.70 -8.76 -32.61
N LEU A 174 -1.83 -9.41 -32.86
CA LEU A 174 -2.47 -10.28 -31.88
C LEU A 174 -1.72 -11.61 -31.78
N VAL A 175 -1.14 -11.88 -30.62
CA VAL A 175 -0.47 -13.15 -30.28
C VAL A 175 -1.43 -14.11 -29.61
N HIS A 176 -2.24 -13.60 -28.68
CA HIS A 176 -3.20 -14.43 -27.95
C HIS A 176 -4.41 -13.59 -27.49
N GLU A 177 -5.60 -14.06 -27.90
CA GLU A 177 -6.85 -13.48 -27.43
C GLU A 177 -7.09 -13.82 -25.96
N LEU A 178 -7.19 -12.78 -25.12
CA LEU A 178 -7.50 -12.87 -23.70
C LEU A 178 -8.30 -11.65 -23.29
N LYS A 179 -9.63 -11.69 -23.50
CA LYS A 179 -10.53 -10.52 -23.38
C LYS A 179 -10.56 -9.88 -21.98
N GLY A 180 -10.18 -10.61 -20.95
CA GLY A 180 -10.14 -10.09 -19.57
C GLY A 180 -8.97 -9.17 -19.26
N VAL A 181 -7.93 -9.13 -20.09
CA VAL A 181 -6.75 -8.28 -19.85
C VAL A 181 -7.14 -6.80 -19.93
N GLY A 182 -6.83 -6.04 -18.88
CA GLY A 182 -7.15 -4.62 -18.78
C GLY A 182 -8.63 -4.30 -18.55
N LYS A 183 -9.45 -5.31 -18.22
CA LYS A 183 -10.88 -5.12 -17.91
C LYS A 183 -11.14 -5.24 -16.40
N ASN A 184 -12.33 -4.80 -15.99
CA ASN A 184 -12.86 -4.95 -14.62
C ASN A 184 -11.91 -4.38 -13.54
N MET A 185 -11.19 -3.32 -13.86
CA MET A 185 -10.39 -2.63 -12.85
C MET A 185 -11.32 -2.07 -11.76
N GLN A 186 -10.96 -2.35 -10.51
CA GLN A 186 -11.64 -1.83 -9.33
C GLN A 186 -10.66 -1.02 -8.50
N ASP A 187 -11.14 0.04 -7.90
CA ASP A 187 -10.38 0.87 -6.96
C ASP A 187 -11.28 1.28 -5.80
N HIS A 188 -10.68 1.74 -4.71
CA HIS A 188 -11.40 2.20 -3.54
C HIS A 188 -12.23 3.44 -3.87
N TYR A 189 -13.54 3.33 -3.72
CA TYR A 189 -14.40 4.51 -3.72
C TYR A 189 -14.32 5.20 -2.37
N GLY A 190 -13.99 6.47 -2.34
CA GLY A 190 -13.81 7.21 -1.09
C GLY A 190 -14.49 8.57 -1.09
N VAL A 191 -15.01 8.95 0.08
CA VAL A 191 -15.54 10.30 0.35
C VAL A 191 -14.74 10.89 1.50
N THR A 192 -14.31 12.13 1.38
CA THR A 192 -13.56 12.82 2.42
C THR A 192 -14.45 13.87 3.09
N SER A 193 -14.56 13.80 4.43
CA SER A 193 -15.12 14.86 5.26
C SER A 193 -14.01 15.55 6.02
N SER A 194 -13.90 16.87 5.88
CA SER A 194 -12.84 17.67 6.51
C SER A 194 -13.43 18.62 7.53
N PHE A 195 -12.78 18.72 8.69
CA PHE A 195 -13.16 19.61 9.79
C PHE A 195 -11.99 20.47 10.21
N TYR A 196 -12.25 21.71 10.57
CA TYR A 196 -11.24 22.59 11.14
C TYR A 196 -11.17 22.39 12.65
N ALA A 197 -9.97 22.13 13.15
CA ALA A 197 -9.72 22.11 14.59
C ALA A 197 -9.64 23.55 15.12
N THR A 198 -10.33 23.82 16.22
CA THR A 198 -10.28 25.15 16.91
C THR A 198 -9.02 25.32 17.75
N GLN A 199 -8.27 24.24 17.98
CA GLN A 199 -7.00 24.24 18.72
C GLN A 199 -5.86 23.70 17.85
N PRO A 200 -4.60 24.05 18.12
CA PRO A 200 -3.45 23.63 17.31
C PRO A 200 -3.03 22.18 17.61
N VAL A 201 -3.95 21.23 17.47
CA VAL A 201 -3.77 19.79 17.77
C VAL A 201 -3.53 18.93 16.53
N THR A 202 -3.55 19.53 15.33
CA THR A 202 -3.33 18.81 14.05
C THR A 202 -1.90 18.98 13.56
N LEU A 203 -1.49 18.15 12.59
CA LEU A 203 -0.20 18.29 11.90
C LEU A 203 -0.08 19.58 11.08
N HIS A 204 -1.20 20.27 10.83
CA HIS A 204 -1.20 21.57 10.14
C HIS A 204 -0.33 22.62 10.86
N ARG A 205 -0.17 22.52 12.18
CA ARG A 205 0.77 23.34 12.95
C ARG A 205 2.22 23.28 12.44
N SER A 206 2.58 22.14 11.82
CA SER A 206 3.91 21.85 11.25
C SER A 206 3.98 22.07 9.74
N ALA A 207 2.91 22.56 9.10
CA ALA A 207 2.80 22.70 7.65
C ALA A 207 3.59 23.89 7.05
N SER A 208 4.12 24.81 7.87
CA SER A 208 4.99 25.85 7.31
C SER A 208 6.30 25.24 6.81
N TRP A 209 6.84 25.75 5.69
CA TRP A 209 8.06 25.22 5.07
C TRP A 209 9.21 25.02 6.08
N ILE A 210 9.46 26.01 6.92
CA ILE A 210 10.52 25.96 7.95
C ILE A 210 10.27 24.82 8.95
N LYS A 211 9.05 24.71 9.47
CA LYS A 211 8.70 23.67 10.45
C LYS A 211 8.76 22.27 9.84
N THR A 212 8.36 22.10 8.58
CA THR A 212 8.49 20.84 7.85
C THR A 212 9.95 20.42 7.73
N GLN A 213 10.86 21.36 7.41
CA GLN A 213 12.31 21.06 7.37
C GLN A 213 12.83 20.66 8.76
N ILE A 214 12.44 21.39 9.81
CA ILE A 214 12.82 21.05 11.18
C ILE A 214 12.30 19.66 11.58
N ALA A 215 11.05 19.32 11.25
CA ALA A 215 10.49 18.01 11.51
C ALA A 215 11.27 16.90 10.75
N GLY A 216 11.63 17.14 9.49
CA GLY A 216 12.47 16.26 8.70
C GLY A 216 13.87 16.07 9.31
N ILE A 217 14.53 17.14 9.74
CA ILE A 217 15.84 17.08 10.39
C ILE A 217 15.76 16.31 11.73
N LYS A 218 14.75 16.59 12.56
CA LYS A 218 14.53 15.83 13.80
C LYS A 218 14.36 14.34 13.54
N TYR A 219 13.58 13.98 12.52
CA TYR A 219 13.39 12.60 12.15
C TYR A 219 14.69 11.93 11.65
N LEU A 220 15.46 12.63 10.81
CA LEU A 220 16.72 12.09 10.27
C LEU A 220 17.79 11.89 11.34
N LEU A 221 17.90 12.81 12.31
CA LEU A 221 18.93 12.79 13.34
C LEU A 221 18.53 11.96 14.56
N PHE A 222 17.28 12.03 14.98
CA PHE A 222 16.81 11.49 16.27
C PHE A 222 15.67 10.46 16.12
N GLY A 223 15.12 10.25 14.93
CA GLY A 223 13.99 9.37 14.70
C GLY A 223 12.67 9.81 15.36
N THR A 224 12.53 11.10 15.69
CA THR A 224 11.41 11.63 16.49
C THR A 224 10.70 12.79 15.77
N GLY A 225 9.58 13.24 16.34
CA GLY A 225 8.77 14.33 15.83
C GLY A 225 7.69 13.91 14.83
N ASP A 226 6.96 14.89 14.31
CA ASP A 226 5.76 14.65 13.47
C ASP A 226 6.06 13.83 12.19
N ALA A 227 7.29 13.85 11.69
CA ALA A 227 7.70 13.06 10.52
C ALA A 227 7.99 11.58 10.83
N ALA A 228 8.00 11.18 12.10
CA ALA A 228 8.25 9.80 12.52
C ALA A 228 6.99 8.92 12.45
N TYR A 229 5.81 9.52 12.30
CA TYR A 229 4.53 8.82 12.42
C TYR A 229 3.72 8.90 11.11
N PRO A 230 2.93 7.85 10.80
CA PRO A 230 2.03 7.89 9.66
C PRO A 230 0.92 8.93 9.87
N PRO A 231 0.47 9.60 8.81
CA PRO A 231 -0.61 10.60 8.91
C PRO A 231 -1.99 9.97 9.18
N CYS A 232 -2.15 8.67 8.86
CA CYS A 232 -3.36 7.88 9.06
C CYS A 232 -3.06 6.83 10.12
N SER A 233 -3.25 7.16 11.39
CA SER A 233 -2.87 6.30 12.52
C SER A 233 -4.01 5.46 13.08
N GLY A 234 -5.23 5.63 12.59
CA GLY A 234 -6.40 4.85 13.01
C GLY A 234 -7.61 5.06 12.14
N GLY A 235 -8.70 4.43 12.52
CA GLY A 235 -9.96 4.47 11.80
C GLY A 235 -10.93 3.40 12.27
N GLY A 236 -11.66 2.81 11.35
CA GLY A 236 -12.59 1.74 11.69
C GLY A 236 -13.04 0.95 10.47
N PHE A 237 -13.56 -0.23 10.74
CA PHE A 237 -14.34 -1.02 9.81
C PHE A 237 -15.74 -1.17 10.36
N ILE A 238 -16.74 -0.67 9.64
CA ILE A 238 -18.11 -0.59 10.10
C ILE A 238 -19.09 -1.15 9.07
N LYS A 239 -20.23 -1.58 9.53
CA LYS A 239 -21.36 -1.95 8.68
C LYS A 239 -22.18 -0.71 8.37
N SER A 240 -22.47 -0.48 7.09
CA SER A 240 -23.34 0.64 6.65
C SER A 240 -24.80 0.45 7.08
N SER A 241 -25.22 -0.78 7.37
CA SER A 241 -26.52 -1.12 7.93
C SER A 241 -26.43 -2.40 8.77
N PRO A 242 -27.38 -2.58 9.74
CA PRO A 242 -27.41 -3.79 10.59
C PRO A 242 -27.59 -5.11 9.84
N GLU A 243 -28.15 -5.08 8.62
CA GLU A 243 -28.40 -6.28 7.81
C GLU A 243 -27.14 -6.82 7.14
N LYS A 244 -26.03 -6.10 7.20
CA LYS A 244 -24.76 -6.57 6.63
C LYS A 244 -24.12 -7.63 7.52
N ASP A 245 -23.69 -8.72 6.92
CA ASP A 245 -22.96 -9.78 7.63
C ASP A 245 -21.52 -9.34 8.01
N LEU A 246 -20.89 -8.55 7.13
CA LEU A 246 -19.50 -8.07 7.29
C LEU A 246 -19.42 -6.55 7.15
N PRO A 247 -18.40 -5.91 7.73
CA PRO A 247 -18.09 -4.52 7.47
C PRO A 247 -17.92 -4.25 5.97
N ASP A 248 -18.60 -3.23 5.47
CA ASP A 248 -18.55 -2.80 4.07
C ASP A 248 -18.06 -1.36 3.90
N THR A 249 -17.71 -0.71 5.00
CA THR A 249 -17.19 0.66 5.03
C THR A 249 -15.92 0.72 5.88
N GLN A 250 -14.87 1.29 5.31
CA GLN A 250 -13.63 1.58 6.05
C GLN A 250 -13.54 3.07 6.32
N LEU A 251 -13.27 3.43 7.56
CA LEU A 251 -13.00 4.80 7.99
C LEU A 251 -11.50 5.01 8.13
N HIS A 252 -10.98 6.06 7.48
CA HIS A 252 -9.60 6.49 7.64
C HIS A 252 -9.60 7.79 8.45
N TYR A 253 -9.07 7.75 9.66
CA TYR A 253 -8.78 8.96 10.42
C TYR A 253 -7.44 9.53 9.96
N VAL A 254 -7.46 10.75 9.43
CA VAL A 254 -6.27 11.44 8.93
C VAL A 254 -6.10 12.77 9.64
N LEU A 255 -4.99 12.93 10.34
CA LEU A 255 -4.71 14.10 11.18
C LEU A 255 -4.45 15.39 10.37
N SER A 256 -4.09 15.26 9.09
CA SER A 256 -3.93 16.39 8.17
C SER A 256 -3.96 15.93 6.72
N LEU A 257 -4.64 16.71 5.87
CA LEU A 257 -4.75 16.46 4.42
C LEU A 257 -3.86 17.41 3.60
N ILE A 258 -2.71 17.83 4.11
CA ILE A 258 -1.84 18.85 3.50
C ILE A 258 -1.45 18.54 2.05
N HIS A 259 -1.49 17.28 1.62
CA HIS A 259 -1.07 16.87 0.28
C HIS A 259 -2.21 16.31 -0.60
N ILE A 260 -3.46 16.25 -0.11
CA ILE A 260 -4.54 15.58 -0.83
C ILE A 260 -5.52 16.56 -1.48
N SER A 261 -5.64 17.78 -1.00
CA SER A 261 -6.37 18.83 -1.70
C SER A 261 -5.90 20.21 -1.21
N GLU A 262 -5.29 21.02 -2.08
CA GLU A 262 -5.64 22.41 -2.02
C GLU A 262 -7.16 22.47 -2.20
N PRO A 263 -7.92 23.15 -1.32
CA PRO A 263 -9.29 23.45 -1.63
C PRO A 263 -9.21 24.25 -2.93
N THR A 264 -9.61 23.65 -4.04
CA THR A 264 -9.98 24.41 -5.21
C THR A 264 -10.92 25.46 -4.68
N ARG A 265 -10.48 26.72 -4.64
CA ARG A 265 -11.37 27.86 -4.42
C ARG A 265 -12.43 27.67 -5.48
N LEU A 266 -13.59 27.20 -5.08
CA LEU A 266 -14.79 27.36 -5.87
C LEU A 266 -14.84 28.86 -6.13
N ALA A 267 -14.44 29.24 -7.33
CA ALA A 267 -14.70 30.59 -7.80
C ALA A 267 -16.19 30.75 -7.64
N SER A 268 -16.60 31.62 -6.73
CA SER A 268 -17.97 32.06 -6.61
C SER A 268 -18.36 32.60 -7.97
N ILE A 269 -19.29 31.87 -8.63
CA ILE A 269 -20.08 32.41 -9.72
C ILE A 269 -21.21 33.20 -9.10
#